data_27df2521bc4c237dca5d84fc05a0ffcd
#
_entry.id   27df2521bc4c237dca5d84fc05a0ffcd
#
_cell.length_a   1.000
_cell.length_b   1.000
_cell.length_c   1.000
_cell.angle_alpha   90.00
_cell.angle_beta   90.00
_cell.angle_gamma   90.00
#
_symmetry.space_group_name_H-M   'P 1'
#
loop_
_entity.id
_entity.type
_entity.pdbx_description
1 polymer ?
#
loop_
_entity_poly.entity_id
_entity_poly.type
_entity_poly.pdbx_seq_one_letter_code
_entity_poly.pdbx_strand_id
1 'polypeptide(L)' 'MAPGDVEAARVIRDAAGTVLADGDTVTVIKDLKVKGSSSVVKVGTKVKNIRLVDGDHDIDCKVDGIGPMKLKSQFVRKQN' A
#
# COMPACT_ATOMS: atom_id res chain seq x y z
N MET A 1 4.93 -4.09 27.87
CA MET A 1 4.80 -4.00 27.02
C MET A 1 4.67 -3.00 26.63
N ALA A 2 4.53 -2.84 26.58
CA ALA A 2 4.15 -1.97 26.26
C ALA A 2 4.61 -0.98 25.33
N PRO A 3 5.81 -0.65 25.18
CA PRO A 3 6.22 0.35 24.22
C PRO A 3 5.78 -0.03 22.83
N GLY A 4 5.69 -1.28 22.56
CA GLY A 4 5.21 -1.70 21.25
C GLY A 4 3.79 -1.28 21.00
N ASP A 5 3.08 -0.94 22.03
CA ASP A 5 1.69 -0.57 21.88
C ASP A 5 1.51 0.69 21.09
N VAL A 6 2.46 1.59 21.20
CA VAL A 6 2.39 2.82 20.46
C VAL A 6 2.44 2.51 18.97
N GLU A 7 3.26 1.56 18.62
CA GLU A 7 3.38 1.14 17.22
C GLU A 7 2.11 0.44 16.78
N ALA A 8 1.52 -0.33 17.65
CA ALA A 8 0.29 -1.04 17.32
C ALA A 8 -0.83 -0.09 16.96
N ALA A 9 -0.82 1.10 17.50
CA ALA A 9 -1.84 2.09 17.19
C ALA A 9 -1.76 2.54 15.73
N ARG A 10 -0.69 2.21 15.06
CA ARG A 10 -0.48 2.61 13.67
C ARG A 10 -0.60 1.44 12.72
N VAL A 11 -1.37 0.46 13.11
CA VAL A 11 -1.60 -0.70 12.26
C VAL A 11 -2.31 -0.28 10.99
N ILE A 12 -1.76 -0.66 9.88
CA ILE A 12 -2.32 -0.38 8.57
C ILE A 12 -2.84 -1.68 8.00
N ARG A 13 -4.11 -1.67 7.57
CA ARG A 13 -4.77 -2.86 7.05
C ARG A 13 -5.15 -2.64 5.61
N ASP A 14 -5.14 -3.74 4.85
CA ASP A 14 -5.57 -3.69 3.46
C ASP A 14 -7.10 -3.66 3.37
N ALA A 15 -7.61 -3.74 2.15
CA ALA A 15 -9.06 -3.69 1.92
C ALA A 15 -9.81 -4.85 2.54
N ALA A 16 -9.13 -5.96 2.77
CA ALA A 16 -9.73 -7.15 3.38
C ALA A 16 -9.57 -7.16 4.89
N GLY A 17 -8.88 -6.18 5.45
CA GLY A 17 -8.65 -6.12 6.89
C GLY A 17 -7.38 -6.82 7.35
N THR A 18 -6.55 -7.26 6.44
CA THR A 18 -5.30 -7.93 6.77
C THR A 18 -4.23 -6.91 7.12
N VAL A 19 -3.52 -7.13 8.21
CA VAL A 19 -2.46 -6.23 8.64
C VAL A 19 -1.30 -6.28 7.67
N LEU A 20 -0.85 -5.11 7.25
CA LEU A 20 0.28 -4.96 6.34
C LEU A 20 1.55 -4.66 7.11
N ALA A 21 2.69 -5.00 6.52
CA ALA A 21 4.00 -4.73 7.10
C ALA A 21 4.94 -4.28 5.99
N ASP A 22 6.02 -3.62 6.39
CA ASP A 22 7.06 -3.21 5.43
C ASP A 22 7.60 -4.44 4.72
N GLY A 23 7.77 -4.31 3.42
CA GLY A 23 8.30 -5.40 2.62
C GLY A 23 7.26 -6.35 2.07
N ASP A 24 5.99 -6.16 2.43
CA ASP A 24 4.93 -7.01 1.93
C ASP A 24 4.70 -6.80 0.45
N THR A 25 4.04 -7.79 -0.15
CA THR A 25 3.55 -7.69 -1.52
C THR A 25 2.05 -7.54 -1.47
N VAL A 26 1.52 -6.61 -2.24
CA VAL A 26 0.08 -6.36 -2.31
C VAL A 26 -0.37 -6.34 -3.75
N THR A 27 -1.67 -6.57 -3.95
CA THR A 27 -2.29 -6.49 -5.26
C THR A 27 -3.31 -5.35 -5.25
N VAL A 28 -3.26 -4.52 -6.26
CA VAL A 28 -4.21 -3.41 -6.40
C VAL A 28 -5.57 -3.99 -6.78
N ILE A 29 -6.62 -3.56 -6.09
CA ILE A 29 -7.95 -4.13 -6.29
C ILE A 29 -8.90 -3.19 -7.04
N LYS A 30 -8.42 -2.04 -7.48
CA LYS A 30 -9.20 -1.15 -8.33
C LYS A 30 -8.24 -0.28 -9.13
N ASP A 31 -8.73 0.25 -10.23
CA ASP A 31 -7.92 1.14 -11.06
C ASP A 31 -7.66 2.44 -10.31
N LEU A 32 -6.40 2.86 -10.30
CA LEU A 32 -5.97 4.08 -9.62
C LEU A 32 -5.27 5.00 -10.60
N LYS A 33 -5.71 6.24 -10.66
CA LYS A 33 -5.04 7.22 -11.50
C LYS A 33 -3.82 7.77 -10.78
N VAL A 34 -2.74 7.89 -11.53
CA VAL A 34 -1.53 8.50 -11.00
C VAL A 34 -1.65 10.01 -11.18
N LYS A 35 -1.66 10.73 -10.08
CA LYS A 35 -1.83 12.17 -10.11
C LYS A 35 -0.68 12.81 -10.87
N GLY A 36 -1.03 13.73 -11.78
CA GLY A 36 -0.03 14.43 -12.58
C GLY A 36 0.52 13.63 -13.75
N SER A 37 -0.10 12.50 -14.04
CA SER A 37 0.33 11.63 -15.14
C SER A 37 -0.89 11.05 -15.83
N SER A 38 -0.71 10.60 -17.06
CA SER A 38 -1.77 9.88 -17.76
C SER A 38 -1.76 8.39 -17.42
N SER A 39 -0.84 7.96 -16.59
CA SER A 39 -0.73 6.55 -16.20
C SER A 39 -1.84 6.14 -15.24
N VAL A 40 -2.21 4.87 -15.30
CA VAL A 40 -3.20 4.29 -14.40
C VAL A 40 -2.64 2.99 -13.85
N VAL A 41 -2.73 2.81 -12.53
CA VAL A 41 -2.40 1.53 -11.92
C VAL A 41 -3.66 0.68 -11.99
N LYS A 42 -3.61 -0.37 -12.77
CA LYS A 42 -4.79 -1.18 -13.03
C LYS A 42 -5.01 -2.22 -11.95
N VAL A 43 -6.27 -2.61 -11.80
CA VAL A 43 -6.64 -3.70 -10.90
C VAL A 43 -5.83 -4.95 -11.27
N GLY A 44 -5.34 -5.66 -10.26
CA GLY A 44 -4.51 -6.84 -10.47
C GLY A 44 -3.02 -6.55 -10.51
N THR A 45 -2.62 -5.28 -10.47
CA THR A 45 -1.20 -4.94 -10.43
C THR A 45 -0.60 -5.39 -9.11
N LYS A 46 0.51 -6.11 -9.18
CA LYS A 46 1.23 -6.54 -7.98
C LYS A 46 2.31 -5.54 -7.64
N VAL A 47 2.37 -5.19 -6.38
CA VAL A 47 3.35 -4.23 -5.86
C VAL A 47 4.13 -4.91 -4.76
N LYS A 48 5.43 -5.01 -4.92
CA LYS A 48 6.30 -5.69 -3.97
C LYS A 48 7.06 -4.70 -3.13
N ASN A 49 7.47 -5.17 -1.97
CA ASN A 49 8.37 -4.43 -1.10
C ASN A 49 7.82 -3.06 -0.74
N ILE A 50 6.58 -3.04 -0.31
CA ILE A 50 5.93 -1.80 0.09
C ILE A 50 6.52 -1.28 1.40
N ARG A 51 6.34 0.02 1.64
CA ARG A 51 6.67 0.64 2.91
C ARG A 51 5.45 1.34 3.46
N LEU A 52 5.27 1.24 4.75
CA LEU A 52 4.16 1.89 5.43
C LEU A 52 4.61 3.25 5.94
N VAL A 53 3.82 4.27 5.65
CA VAL A 53 4.15 5.65 6.02
C VAL A 53 2.91 6.33 6.58
N ASP A 54 3.10 7.47 7.23
CA ASP A 54 1.98 8.27 7.73
C ASP A 54 1.37 9.07 6.59
N GLY A 55 0.08 9.35 6.72
CA GLY A 55 -0.60 10.22 5.79
C GLY A 55 -1.79 9.54 5.12
N ASP A 56 -2.47 10.27 4.27
CA ASP A 56 -3.63 9.75 3.55
C ASP A 56 -3.26 8.57 2.67
N HIS A 57 -2.10 8.66 2.04
CA HIS A 57 -1.55 7.54 1.27
C HIS A 57 -0.55 6.87 2.18
N ASP A 58 -0.96 5.79 2.78
CA ASP A 58 -0.18 5.13 3.83
C ASP A 58 0.75 4.03 3.32
N ILE A 59 0.83 3.85 2.01
CA ILE A 59 1.76 2.92 1.39
C ILE A 59 2.67 3.66 0.42
N ASP A 60 3.97 3.55 0.64
CA ASP A 60 4.98 4.08 -0.26
C ASP A 60 5.58 2.89 -1.01
N CYS A 61 5.60 2.96 -2.33
CA CYS A 61 6.01 1.82 -3.12
C CYS A 61 6.55 2.25 -4.47
N LYS A 62 7.12 1.28 -5.17
CA LYS A 62 7.59 1.48 -6.54
C LYS A 62 6.83 0.54 -7.44
N VAL A 63 6.14 1.09 -8.41
CA VAL A 63 5.33 0.31 -9.34
C VAL A 63 6.08 0.18 -10.67
N ASP A 64 6.22 -1.04 -11.15
CA ASP A 64 6.91 -1.29 -12.41
C ASP A 64 6.24 -0.51 -13.54
N GLY A 65 7.05 0.18 -14.32
CA GLY A 65 6.56 0.96 -15.44
C GLY A 65 6.06 2.35 -15.07
N ILE A 66 5.90 2.63 -13.79
CA ILE A 66 5.41 3.92 -13.32
C ILE A 66 6.44 4.63 -12.45
N GLY A 67 7.07 3.87 -11.53
CA GLY A 67 8.06 4.41 -10.62
C GLY A 67 7.52 4.59 -9.22
N PRO A 68 8.22 5.39 -8.40
CA PRO A 68 7.81 5.59 -7.02
C PRO A 68 6.45 6.27 -6.94
N MET A 69 5.59 5.77 -6.08
CA MET A 69 4.29 6.40 -5.86
C MET A 69 3.75 5.95 -4.52
N LYS A 70 2.71 6.62 -4.07
CA LYS A 70 2.04 6.27 -2.83
C LYS A 70 0.64 5.77 -3.13
N LEU A 71 0.21 4.77 -2.35
CA LEU A 71 -1.10 4.17 -2.50
C LEU A 71 -1.82 4.21 -1.16
N LYS A 72 -3.13 4.07 -1.22
CA LYS A 72 -3.94 3.90 -0.02
C LYS A 72 -4.12 2.42 0.25
N SER A 73 -3.97 2.04 1.51
CA SER A 73 -4.09 0.62 1.89
C SER A 73 -5.47 0.06 1.55
N GLN A 74 -6.50 0.88 1.56
CA GLN A 74 -7.86 0.45 1.25
C GLN A 74 -8.04 0.03 -0.21
N PHE A 75 -7.06 0.30 -1.06
CA PHE A 75 -7.15 -0.04 -2.48
C PHE A 75 -6.30 -1.24 -2.85
N VAL A 76 -5.74 -1.93 -1.87
CA VAL A 76 -4.87 -3.07 -2.11
C VAL A 76 -5.24 -4.23 -1.20
N ARG A 77 -4.78 -5.43 -1.54
CA ARG A 77 -4.93 -6.62 -0.70
C ARG A 77 -3.58 -7.29 -0.57
N LYS A 78 -3.29 -7.74 0.63
CA LYS A 78 -2.06 -8.45 0.89
C LYS A 78 -2.03 -9.74 0.06
N GLN A 79 -0.89 -9.93 -0.60
CA GLN A 79 -0.69 -11.09 -1.45
C GLN A 79 0.07 -12.13 -0.65
N ASN A 80 -0.48 -13.18 -0.36
CA ASN A 80 0.10 -14.35 0.26
C ASN A 80 -0.81 -15.00 1.22
#